data_6442e71f31faec8ad347c27b05c54d1d
#
_entry.id   6442e71f31faec8ad347c27b05c54d1d
#
_cell.length_a   1.000
_cell.length_b   1.000
_cell.length_c   1.000
_cell.angle_alpha   90.00
_cell.angle_beta   90.00
_cell.angle_gamma   90.00
#
_symmetry.space_group_name_H-M   'P 1'
#
loop_
_entity.id
_entity.type
_entity.pdbx_description
1 polymer ?
#
loop_
_entity_poly.entity_id
_entity_poly.type
_entity_poly.pdbx_seq_one_letter_code
_entity_poly.pdbx_strand_id
1 'polypeptide(L)'
;MPPPTRVYEAWRGGYNYSYMTVNDINNDGYNYDALYIPTDKQVADNEFRFKSEDDKTRFMDYVHANSYLKNHQGEYAEAYSLYNPWVHRIDFSYKHDFKFDVAGHTNTIQLSFDMKNVLNFFNSSWGVMKYLNPEIGSDPRILRYEGQDAEGYATFSTPKSINGNTKTFVPNHAIGQCWYASVGLRYIF
;
A
#
# COMPACT_ATOMS: atom_id res chain seq x y z
N MET A 1 -9.00 -14.23 37.99
CA MET A 1 -8.67 -14.49 36.58
C MET A 1 -8.35 -13.16 35.93
N PRO A 2 -7.13 -12.91 35.48
CA PRO A 2 -6.86 -11.68 34.77
C PRO A 2 -7.65 -11.68 33.45
N PRO A 3 -8.22 -10.55 33.01
CA PRO A 3 -8.94 -10.49 31.75
C PRO A 3 -7.96 -10.72 30.57
N PRO A 4 -8.44 -11.26 29.45
CA PRO A 4 -7.62 -11.41 28.26
C PRO A 4 -7.10 -10.05 27.80
N THR A 5 -5.82 -9.96 27.54
CA THR A 5 -5.20 -8.74 27.02
C THR A 5 -5.35 -8.69 25.51
N ARG A 6 -6.00 -7.65 25.00
CA ARG A 6 -6.12 -7.38 23.58
C ARG A 6 -5.29 -6.16 23.25
N VAL A 7 -4.41 -6.29 22.27
CA VAL A 7 -3.64 -5.17 21.73
C VAL A 7 -4.15 -4.87 20.33
N TYR A 8 -4.60 -3.64 20.14
CA TYR A 8 -4.97 -3.13 18.83
C TYR A 8 -3.90 -2.13 18.38
N GLU A 9 -3.36 -2.37 17.20
CA GLU A 9 -2.40 -1.48 16.56
C GLU A 9 -2.95 -1.02 15.21
N ALA A 10 -2.92 0.28 14.99
CA ALA A 10 -3.17 0.89 13.71
C ALA A 10 -2.02 1.84 13.38
N TRP A 11 -1.38 1.63 12.26
CA TRP A 11 -0.25 2.46 11.84
C TRP A 11 -0.20 2.59 10.32
N ARG A 12 0.44 3.67 9.88
CA ARG A 12 0.69 3.94 8.48
C ARG A 12 2.18 3.73 8.22
N GLY A 13 2.52 2.95 7.21
CA GLY A 13 3.91 2.78 6.78
C GLY A 13 4.55 4.14 6.50
N GLY A 14 5.80 4.32 6.93
CA GLY A 14 6.48 5.62 6.99
C GLY A 14 6.98 6.17 5.65
N TYR A 15 6.51 5.65 4.50
CA TYR A 15 6.96 6.13 3.19
C TYR A 15 5.85 6.91 2.50
N ASN A 16 6.24 8.08 1.99
CA ASN A 16 5.43 8.93 1.13
C ASN A 16 6.05 8.90 -0.26
N TYR A 17 5.20 8.88 -1.27
CA TYR A 17 5.62 8.88 -2.67
C TYR A 17 4.95 10.04 -3.40
N SER A 18 5.55 10.44 -4.52
CA SER A 18 4.99 11.43 -5.44
C SER A 18 4.72 10.77 -6.77
N TYR A 19 3.58 11.09 -7.38
CA TYR A 19 3.37 10.72 -8.78
C TYR A 19 4.25 11.59 -9.67
N MET A 20 5.00 10.94 -10.58
CA MET A 20 5.97 11.61 -11.43
C MET A 20 5.80 11.23 -12.90
N THR A 21 6.12 12.17 -13.76
CA THR A 21 6.38 11.93 -15.17
C THR A 21 7.86 11.68 -15.39
N VAL A 22 8.21 10.68 -16.18
CA VAL A 22 9.60 10.37 -16.55
C VAL A 22 10.00 11.22 -17.74
N ASN A 23 11.25 11.58 -17.79
CA ASN A 23 11.91 12.50 -18.70
C ASN A 23 11.61 13.98 -18.35
N ASP A 24 12.53 14.83 -18.79
CA ASP A 24 12.51 16.26 -18.53
C ASP A 24 11.53 16.94 -19.49
N ILE A 25 10.39 17.39 -18.97
CA ILE A 25 9.34 18.06 -19.76
C ILE A 25 9.63 19.55 -19.88
N ASN A 26 10.16 20.14 -18.80
CA ASN A 26 10.36 21.58 -18.67
C ASN A 26 11.78 22.04 -19.05
N ASN A 27 12.67 21.09 -19.40
CA ASN A 27 14.06 21.29 -19.79
C ASN A 27 14.92 21.99 -18.71
N ASP A 28 14.68 21.65 -17.44
CA ASP A 28 15.47 22.13 -16.30
C ASP A 28 16.69 21.26 -15.96
N GLY A 29 16.89 20.16 -16.67
CA GLY A 29 17.97 19.19 -16.50
C GLY A 29 17.67 18.06 -15.53
N TYR A 30 16.46 17.98 -14.98
CA TYR A 30 16.00 16.89 -14.14
C TYR A 30 15.02 15.99 -14.92
N ASN A 31 15.11 14.66 -14.71
CA ASN A 31 14.32 13.68 -15.46
C ASN A 31 13.00 13.28 -14.77
N TYR A 32 12.54 14.03 -13.79
CA TYR A 32 11.36 13.69 -13.00
C TYR A 32 10.58 14.96 -12.66
N ASP A 33 9.50 15.14 -13.39
CA ASP A 33 8.56 16.22 -13.18
C ASP A 33 7.32 15.74 -12.44
N ALA A 34 6.64 16.65 -11.74
CA ALA A 34 5.35 16.34 -11.14
C ALA A 34 4.36 15.88 -12.24
N LEU A 35 3.63 14.80 -11.96
CA LEU A 35 2.63 14.29 -12.89
C LEU A 35 1.51 15.31 -13.06
N TYR A 36 1.26 15.77 -14.30
CA TYR A 36 0.00 16.42 -14.65
C TYR A 36 -1.06 15.36 -14.93
N ILE A 37 -2.22 15.49 -14.31
CA ILE A 37 -3.33 14.54 -14.42
C ILE A 37 -4.36 15.13 -15.39
N PRO A 38 -4.37 14.75 -16.67
CA PRO A 38 -5.28 15.36 -17.64
C PRO A 38 -6.74 15.03 -17.32
N THR A 39 -7.63 15.94 -17.69
CA THR A 39 -9.06 15.69 -17.65
C THR A 39 -9.49 14.81 -18.82
N ASP A 40 -10.62 14.11 -18.67
CA ASP A 40 -11.20 13.32 -19.77
C ASP A 40 -11.46 14.18 -21.01
N LYS A 41 -11.86 15.44 -20.80
CA LYS A 41 -12.08 16.40 -21.88
C LYS A 41 -10.80 16.75 -22.62
N GLN A 42 -9.72 17.07 -21.92
CA GLN A 42 -8.42 17.39 -22.56
C GLN A 42 -7.89 16.22 -23.39
N VAL A 43 -8.11 14.99 -22.91
CA VAL A 43 -7.72 13.78 -23.63
C VAL A 43 -8.64 13.54 -24.85
N ALA A 44 -9.95 13.77 -24.72
CA ALA A 44 -10.91 13.63 -25.81
C ALA A 44 -10.71 14.70 -26.91
N ASP A 45 -10.43 15.94 -26.53
CA ASP A 45 -10.17 17.06 -27.42
C ASP A 45 -8.74 17.07 -28.01
N ASN A 46 -7.94 16.05 -27.69
CA ASN A 46 -6.54 15.88 -28.12
C ASN A 46 -5.61 17.03 -27.68
N GLU A 47 -5.98 17.73 -26.59
CA GLU A 47 -5.10 18.73 -25.94
C GLU A 47 -3.97 18.08 -25.17
N PHE A 48 -4.20 16.86 -24.63
CA PHE A 48 -3.19 16.01 -24.02
C PHE A 48 -3.00 14.76 -24.88
N ARG A 49 -1.80 14.60 -25.48
CA ARG A 49 -1.56 13.62 -26.53
C ARG A 49 -0.77 12.42 -26.06
N PHE A 50 -1.22 11.25 -26.46
CA PHE A 50 -0.50 9.99 -26.22
C PHE A 50 0.11 9.48 -27.52
N LYS A 51 1.19 8.73 -27.41
CA LYS A 51 1.89 8.10 -28.52
C LYS A 51 1.03 7.06 -29.24
N SER A 52 0.13 6.41 -28.50
CA SER A 52 -0.81 5.44 -29.04
C SER A 52 -2.14 5.44 -28.28
N GLU A 53 -3.21 4.95 -28.91
CA GLU A 53 -4.50 4.76 -28.24
C GLU A 53 -4.42 3.75 -27.07
N ASP A 54 -3.52 2.76 -27.16
CA ASP A 54 -3.27 1.83 -26.06
C ASP A 54 -2.67 2.53 -24.85
N ASP A 55 -1.73 3.47 -25.05
CA ASP A 55 -1.13 4.25 -23.96
C ASP A 55 -2.19 5.11 -23.27
N LYS A 56 -3.02 5.78 -24.07
CA LYS A 56 -4.15 6.59 -23.60
C LYS A 56 -5.11 5.75 -22.75
N THR A 57 -5.57 4.63 -23.30
CA THR A 57 -6.53 3.75 -22.63
C THR A 57 -5.96 3.26 -21.30
N ARG A 58 -4.73 2.74 -21.28
CA ARG A 58 -4.09 2.25 -20.05
C ARG A 58 -3.95 3.34 -18.99
N PHE A 59 -3.51 4.54 -19.39
CA PHE A 59 -3.34 5.65 -18.46
C PHE A 59 -4.68 6.09 -17.87
N MET A 60 -5.68 6.34 -18.71
CA MET A 60 -6.99 6.80 -18.25
C MET A 60 -7.72 5.76 -17.40
N ASP A 61 -7.61 4.48 -17.74
CA ASP A 61 -8.14 3.39 -16.92
C ASP A 61 -7.49 3.36 -15.53
N TYR A 62 -6.17 3.59 -15.45
CA TYR A 62 -5.47 3.69 -14.17
C TYR A 62 -5.91 4.94 -13.39
N VAL A 63 -6.03 6.08 -14.04
CA VAL A 63 -6.50 7.33 -13.42
C VAL A 63 -7.90 7.13 -12.83
N HIS A 64 -8.83 6.55 -13.59
CA HIS A 64 -10.20 6.30 -13.13
C HIS A 64 -10.28 5.27 -12.00
N ALA A 65 -9.38 4.29 -11.98
CA ALA A 65 -9.31 3.27 -10.93
C ALA A 65 -8.67 3.78 -9.63
N ASN A 66 -7.93 4.90 -9.68
CA ASN A 66 -7.23 5.47 -8.54
C ASN A 66 -7.98 6.68 -7.99
N SER A 67 -8.44 6.61 -6.74
CA SER A 67 -9.25 7.66 -6.13
C SER A 67 -8.55 9.02 -6.07
N TYR A 68 -7.22 9.04 -5.80
CA TYR A 68 -6.48 10.30 -5.75
C TYR A 68 -6.43 10.93 -7.15
N LEU A 69 -5.97 10.20 -8.15
CA LEU A 69 -5.82 10.71 -9.52
C LEU A 69 -7.16 11.16 -10.12
N LYS A 70 -8.20 10.36 -9.89
CA LYS A 70 -9.55 10.69 -10.36
C LYS A 70 -10.08 12.02 -9.81
N ASN A 71 -9.77 12.32 -8.55
CA ASN A 71 -10.27 13.53 -7.88
C ASN A 71 -9.41 14.78 -8.15
N HIS A 72 -8.22 14.62 -8.74
CA HIS A 72 -7.27 15.70 -9.03
C HIS A 72 -7.02 15.85 -10.54
N GLN A 73 -7.98 15.45 -11.38
CA GLN A 73 -7.90 15.70 -12.83
C GLN A 73 -7.87 17.20 -13.14
N GLY A 74 -7.01 17.62 -14.05
CA GLY A 74 -6.76 19.00 -14.40
C GLY A 74 -5.70 19.70 -13.57
N GLU A 75 -5.04 18.97 -12.67
CA GLU A 75 -4.05 19.50 -11.72
C GLU A 75 -2.72 18.74 -11.81
N TYR A 76 -1.66 19.33 -11.29
CA TYR A 76 -0.43 18.61 -11.00
C TYR A 76 -0.56 17.81 -9.71
N ALA A 77 -0.07 16.58 -9.71
CA ALA A 77 -0.01 15.77 -8.50
C ALA A 77 0.85 16.47 -7.44
N GLU A 78 0.32 16.55 -6.22
CA GLU A 78 1.05 17.12 -5.10
C GLU A 78 2.23 16.23 -4.71
N ALA A 79 3.34 16.87 -4.32
CA ALA A 79 4.50 16.16 -3.80
C ALA A 79 4.13 15.41 -2.51
N TYR A 80 4.60 14.16 -2.38
CA TYR A 80 4.36 13.30 -1.22
C TYR A 80 2.89 13.03 -0.89
N SER A 81 2.00 13.16 -1.86
CA SER A 81 0.55 12.94 -1.69
C SER A 81 0.14 11.48 -1.57
N LEU A 82 1.01 10.57 -1.98
CA LEU A 82 0.72 9.14 -1.99
C LEU A 82 1.29 8.47 -0.75
N TYR A 83 0.41 8.03 0.14
CA TYR A 83 0.75 7.39 1.41
C TYR A 83 0.48 5.89 1.38
N ASN A 84 1.32 5.13 2.07
CA ASN A 84 0.99 3.74 2.35
C ASN A 84 -0.35 3.63 3.07
N PRO A 85 -1.19 2.65 2.72
CA PRO A 85 -2.45 2.41 3.40
C PRO A 85 -2.26 2.09 4.89
N TRP A 86 -3.27 2.40 5.69
CA TRP A 86 -3.31 2.04 7.10
C TRP A 86 -3.26 0.52 7.29
N VAL A 87 -2.53 0.10 8.31
CA VAL A 87 -2.45 -1.29 8.73
C VAL A 87 -3.10 -1.42 10.11
N HIS A 88 -4.09 -2.29 10.22
CA HIS A 88 -4.79 -2.59 11.47
C HIS A 88 -4.42 -4.00 11.91
N ARG A 89 -3.84 -4.13 13.10
CA ARG A 89 -3.45 -5.41 13.71
C ARG A 89 -4.14 -5.56 15.05
N ILE A 90 -4.57 -6.77 15.32
CA ILE A 90 -5.14 -7.15 16.63
C ILE A 90 -4.39 -8.38 17.10
N ASP A 91 -3.80 -8.27 18.27
CA ASP A 91 -3.16 -9.36 18.98
C ASP A 91 -4.08 -9.81 20.12
N PHE A 92 -4.06 -11.10 20.41
CA PHE A 92 -4.80 -11.69 21.51
C PHE A 92 -3.85 -12.45 22.42
N SER A 93 -3.97 -12.22 23.74
CA SER A 93 -3.24 -12.95 24.75
C SER A 93 -4.19 -13.36 25.87
N TYR A 94 -4.10 -14.61 26.28
CA TYR A 94 -4.85 -15.16 27.39
C TYR A 94 -3.91 -15.95 28.29
N LYS A 95 -3.99 -15.71 29.60
CA LYS A 95 -3.25 -16.46 30.63
C LYS A 95 -4.19 -16.86 31.74
N HIS A 96 -4.05 -18.09 32.19
CA HIS A 96 -4.83 -18.61 33.31
C HIS A 96 -3.95 -19.41 34.25
N ASP A 97 -4.06 -19.10 35.53
CA ASP A 97 -3.32 -19.76 36.61
C ASP A 97 -4.24 -20.71 37.37
N PHE A 98 -3.91 -21.98 37.36
CA PHE A 98 -4.52 -23.00 38.19
C PHE A 98 -3.66 -23.20 39.43
N LYS A 99 -4.18 -22.78 40.58
CA LYS A 99 -3.47 -22.94 41.87
C LYS A 99 -3.99 -24.16 42.62
N PHE A 100 -3.06 -24.93 43.21
CA PHE A 100 -3.36 -26.08 44.03
C PHE A 100 -2.27 -26.29 45.08
N ASP A 101 -2.65 -26.83 46.23
CA ASP A 101 -1.72 -27.06 47.34
C ASP A 101 -1.30 -28.53 47.37
N VAL A 102 0.03 -28.75 47.47
CA VAL A 102 0.62 -30.09 47.63
C VAL A 102 1.61 -30.02 48.79
N ALA A 103 1.41 -30.87 49.77
CA ALA A 103 2.29 -30.98 50.97
C ALA A 103 2.54 -29.63 51.68
N GLY A 104 1.53 -28.75 51.74
CA GLY A 104 1.63 -27.43 52.38
C GLY A 104 2.32 -26.34 51.55
N HIS A 105 2.65 -26.60 50.28
CA HIS A 105 3.20 -25.64 49.34
C HIS A 105 2.21 -25.35 48.25
N THR A 106 1.99 -24.07 47.93
CA THR A 106 1.13 -23.65 46.84
C THR A 106 1.87 -23.80 45.51
N ASN A 107 1.33 -24.62 44.65
CA ASN A 107 1.81 -24.85 43.30
C ASN A 107 0.87 -24.17 42.27
N THR A 108 1.43 -23.72 41.16
CA THR A 108 0.67 -23.07 40.13
C THR A 108 0.99 -23.65 38.74
N ILE A 109 -0.03 -24.06 38.02
CA ILE A 109 0.09 -24.35 36.60
C ILE A 109 -0.50 -23.16 35.82
N GLN A 110 0.34 -22.47 35.05
CA GLN A 110 -0.07 -21.38 34.18
C GLN A 110 -0.20 -21.89 32.76
N LEU A 111 -1.39 -21.74 32.20
CA LEU A 111 -1.66 -21.92 30.78
C LEU A 111 -1.66 -20.57 30.09
N SER A 112 -0.91 -20.43 29.01
CA SER A 112 -0.91 -19.24 28.17
C SER A 112 -1.28 -19.59 26.74
N PHE A 113 -2.05 -18.70 26.11
CA PHE A 113 -2.36 -18.73 24.70
C PHE A 113 -2.15 -17.33 24.15
N ASP A 114 -1.24 -17.19 23.19
CA ASP A 114 -0.94 -15.93 22.54
C ASP A 114 -1.18 -16.09 21.03
N MET A 115 -1.92 -15.18 20.44
CA MET A 115 -2.15 -15.14 19.00
C MET A 115 -1.85 -13.74 18.47
N LYS A 116 -0.93 -13.65 17.52
CA LYS A 116 -0.53 -12.43 16.86
C LYS A 116 -1.26 -12.28 15.53
N ASN A 117 -1.58 -11.03 15.19
CA ASN A 117 -2.25 -10.67 13.94
C ASN A 117 -3.51 -11.49 13.66
N VAL A 118 -4.44 -11.52 14.62
CA VAL A 118 -5.69 -12.32 14.57
C VAL A 118 -6.50 -12.04 13.31
N LEU A 119 -6.51 -10.80 12.81
CA LEU A 119 -7.25 -10.44 11.60
C LEU A 119 -6.73 -11.20 10.38
N ASN A 120 -5.43 -11.47 10.31
CA ASN A 120 -4.82 -12.20 9.20
C ASN A 120 -5.24 -13.69 9.16
N PHE A 121 -5.62 -14.26 10.29
CA PHE A 121 -6.18 -15.61 10.35
C PHE A 121 -7.50 -15.72 9.56
N PHE A 122 -8.34 -14.69 9.60
CA PHE A 122 -9.62 -14.66 8.88
C PHE A 122 -9.45 -14.26 7.41
N ASN A 123 -8.51 -13.36 7.12
CA ASN A 123 -8.23 -12.92 5.75
C ASN A 123 -6.74 -12.57 5.62
N SER A 124 -6.05 -13.27 4.74
CA SER A 124 -4.59 -13.15 4.52
C SER A 124 -4.12 -11.76 4.07
N SER A 125 -5.02 -10.89 3.63
CA SER A 125 -4.72 -9.51 3.26
C SER A 125 -4.93 -8.51 4.38
N TRP A 126 -5.49 -8.93 5.53
CA TRP A 126 -5.70 -8.07 6.68
C TRP A 126 -4.50 -8.09 7.63
N GLY A 127 -4.25 -6.97 8.31
CA GLY A 127 -3.12 -6.84 9.23
C GLY A 127 -1.74 -6.94 8.57
N VAL A 128 -1.67 -6.74 7.25
CA VAL A 128 -0.46 -6.88 6.44
C VAL A 128 -0.03 -5.51 5.93
N MET A 129 1.24 -5.18 6.08
CA MET A 129 1.83 -4.01 5.44
C MET A 129 1.66 -4.10 3.93
N LYS A 130 1.41 -2.95 3.32
CA LYS A 130 1.47 -2.82 1.87
C LYS A 130 2.66 -1.95 1.48
N TYR A 131 3.24 -2.22 0.35
CA TYR A 131 4.31 -1.45 -0.25
C TYR A 131 3.95 -1.07 -1.67
N LEU A 132 4.65 -0.08 -2.21
CA LEU A 132 4.44 0.36 -3.58
C LEU A 132 4.63 -0.82 -4.54
N ASN A 133 3.70 -0.98 -5.46
CA ASN A 133 3.75 -2.07 -6.43
C ASN A 133 5.01 -1.95 -7.30
N PRO A 134 5.90 -2.95 -7.34
CA PRO A 134 7.12 -2.92 -8.16
C PRO A 134 6.87 -2.69 -9.65
N GLU A 135 5.68 -3.04 -10.15
CA GLU A 135 5.28 -2.80 -11.54
C GLU A 135 5.15 -1.30 -11.88
N ILE A 136 4.93 -0.46 -10.85
CA ILE A 136 4.85 0.99 -10.97
C ILE A 136 6.25 1.63 -10.83
N GLY A 137 7.23 0.87 -10.32
CA GLY A 137 8.57 1.33 -10.04
C GLY A 137 8.78 1.78 -8.59
N SER A 138 9.97 2.25 -8.26
CA SER A 138 10.33 2.74 -6.93
C SER A 138 9.66 4.07 -6.56
N ASP A 139 9.30 4.85 -7.58
CA ASP A 139 8.42 6.01 -7.51
C ASP A 139 7.30 5.83 -8.52
N PRO A 140 6.07 6.31 -8.28
CA PRO A 140 4.96 6.12 -9.20
C PRO A 140 5.15 6.85 -10.55
N ARG A 141 5.88 6.21 -11.44
CA ARG A 141 6.22 6.70 -12.79
C ARG A 141 5.25 6.13 -13.80
N ILE A 142 4.04 6.64 -13.79
CA ILE A 142 2.95 6.11 -14.60
C ILE A 142 2.85 6.75 -15.99
N LEU A 143 3.59 7.83 -16.23
CA LEU A 143 3.62 8.57 -17.48
C LEU A 143 5.07 8.86 -17.87
N ARG A 144 5.35 8.79 -19.17
CA ARG A 144 6.65 9.13 -19.74
C ARG A 144 6.47 10.17 -20.85
N TYR A 145 7.23 11.23 -20.81
CA TYR A 145 7.32 12.20 -21.89
C TYR A 145 8.18 11.63 -23.04
N GLU A 146 7.67 11.64 -24.24
CA GLU A 146 8.29 11.06 -25.45
C GLU A 146 8.82 12.11 -26.42
N GLY A 147 8.67 13.40 -26.08
CA GLY A 147 9.01 14.52 -26.93
C GLY A 147 7.80 15.20 -27.54
N GLN A 148 8.03 16.04 -28.54
CA GLN A 148 6.99 16.76 -29.25
C GLN A 148 6.65 16.06 -30.57
N ASP A 149 5.40 16.14 -30.95
CA ASP A 149 4.94 15.73 -32.30
C ASP A 149 5.29 16.77 -33.39
N ALA A 150 4.85 16.49 -34.60
CA ALA A 150 5.12 17.37 -35.76
C ALA A 150 4.45 18.76 -35.64
N GLU A 151 3.41 18.86 -34.82
CA GLU A 151 2.69 20.10 -34.53
C GLU A 151 3.24 20.84 -33.31
N GLY A 152 4.26 20.26 -32.60
CA GLY A 152 4.91 20.87 -31.44
C GLY A 152 4.19 20.56 -30.12
N TYR A 153 3.24 19.66 -30.07
CA TYR A 153 2.59 19.23 -28.82
C TYR A 153 3.35 18.13 -28.13
N ALA A 154 3.40 18.20 -26.80
CA ALA A 154 3.99 17.16 -25.98
C ALA A 154 3.23 15.84 -26.14
N THR A 155 3.97 14.74 -26.35
CA THR A 155 3.42 13.39 -26.46
C THR A 155 3.89 12.51 -25.33
N PHE A 156 3.02 11.63 -24.88
CA PHE A 156 3.27 10.78 -23.70
C PHE A 156 3.03 9.31 -24.02
N SER A 157 3.72 8.46 -23.28
CA SER A 157 3.49 7.01 -23.26
C SER A 157 3.25 6.50 -21.85
N THR A 158 2.59 5.34 -21.75
CA THR A 158 2.28 4.68 -20.49
C THR A 158 2.96 3.32 -20.44
N PRO A 159 3.70 2.98 -19.38
CA PRO A 159 4.29 1.66 -19.24
C PRO A 159 3.24 0.55 -19.39
N LYS A 160 3.61 -0.55 -20.06
CA LYS A 160 2.68 -1.67 -20.33
C LYS A 160 2.16 -2.35 -19.05
N SER A 161 2.88 -2.23 -17.95
CA SER A 161 2.48 -2.73 -16.62
C SER A 161 1.34 -1.91 -16.00
N ILE A 162 1.09 -0.69 -16.49
CA ILE A 162 0.07 0.21 -15.96
C ILE A 162 -1.23 0.02 -16.74
N ASN A 163 -2.32 -0.28 -16.03
CA ASN A 163 -3.68 -0.39 -16.55
C ASN A 163 -4.70 -0.24 -15.42
N GLY A 164 -5.98 -0.28 -15.69
CA GLY A 164 -7.05 -0.12 -14.69
C GLY A 164 -7.07 -1.17 -13.57
N ASN A 165 -6.42 -2.32 -13.77
CA ASN A 165 -6.30 -3.36 -12.75
C ASN A 165 -5.03 -3.22 -11.89
N THR A 166 -4.10 -2.35 -12.27
CA THR A 166 -2.83 -2.16 -11.57
C THR A 166 -3.06 -1.47 -10.24
N LYS A 167 -2.77 -2.17 -9.15
CA LYS A 167 -2.90 -1.62 -7.81
C LYS A 167 -1.64 -0.82 -7.46
N THR A 168 -1.82 0.38 -6.93
CA THR A 168 -0.71 1.22 -6.47
C THR A 168 0.09 0.57 -5.35
N PHE A 169 -0.60 -0.13 -4.43
CA PHE A 169 0.02 -0.84 -3.32
C PHE A 169 -0.35 -2.31 -3.31
N VAL A 170 0.63 -3.15 -3.06
CA VAL A 170 0.47 -4.61 -2.94
C VAL A 170 0.85 -5.09 -1.53
N PRO A 171 0.22 -6.15 -1.02
CA PRO A 171 0.50 -6.66 0.32
C PRO A 171 1.91 -7.27 0.40
N ASN A 172 2.55 -7.10 1.56
CA ASN A 172 3.82 -7.75 1.88
C ASN A 172 3.54 -9.15 2.43
N HIS A 173 3.84 -10.18 1.67
CA HIS A 173 3.64 -11.58 2.07
C HIS A 173 4.84 -12.18 2.84
N ALA A 174 5.69 -11.34 3.46
CA ALA A 174 6.75 -11.83 4.33
C ALA A 174 6.15 -12.61 5.52
N ILE A 175 6.83 -13.67 5.94
CA ILE A 175 6.38 -14.56 7.02
C ILE A 175 6.07 -13.82 8.33
N GLY A 176 6.82 -12.75 8.64
CA GLY A 176 6.60 -11.90 9.81
C GLY A 176 5.32 -11.05 9.78
N GLN A 177 4.60 -11.04 8.64
CA GLN A 177 3.31 -10.36 8.48
C GLN A 177 2.13 -11.31 8.69
N CYS A 178 2.36 -12.62 8.69
CA CYS A 178 1.33 -13.64 8.89
C CYS A 178 0.93 -13.73 10.36
N TRP A 179 -0.24 -14.30 10.60
CA TRP A 179 -0.65 -14.69 11.94
C TRP A 179 0.19 -15.85 12.45
N TYR A 180 0.38 -15.91 13.74
CA TYR A 180 0.86 -17.09 14.43
C TYR A 180 0.24 -17.19 15.82
N ALA A 181 0.12 -18.41 16.32
CA ALA A 181 -0.36 -18.67 17.67
C ALA A 181 0.66 -19.52 18.44
N SER A 182 0.74 -19.29 19.72
CA SER A 182 1.56 -20.08 20.66
C SER A 182 0.74 -20.49 21.88
N VAL A 183 0.99 -21.72 22.35
CA VAL A 183 0.46 -22.23 23.61
C VAL A 183 1.64 -22.49 24.52
N GLY A 184 1.57 -21.97 25.74
CA GLY A 184 2.60 -22.17 26.77
C GLY A 184 2.01 -22.82 28.00
N LEU A 185 2.78 -23.74 28.61
CA LEU A 185 2.49 -24.32 29.89
C LEU A 185 3.70 -24.05 30.82
N ARG A 186 3.42 -23.42 31.95
CA ARG A 186 4.44 -23.15 32.98
C ARG A 186 4.02 -23.70 34.32
N TYR A 187 4.91 -24.43 34.96
CA TYR A 187 4.74 -24.88 36.33
C TYR A 187 5.61 -24.04 37.27
N ILE A 188 5.01 -23.57 38.35
CA ILE A 188 5.65 -22.75 39.40
C ILE A 188 5.41 -23.46 40.71
N PHE A 189 6.48 -23.77 41.39
CA PHE A 189 6.50 -24.49 42.69
C PHE A 189 7.20 -23.65 43.75
#